data_cdd024b69c53513ecab9644649b69b8d
#
_entry.id   cdd024b69c53513ecab9644649b69b8d
#
_cell.length_a   1.000
_cell.length_b   1.000
_cell.length_c   1.000
_cell.angle_alpha   90.00
_cell.angle_beta   90.00
_cell.angle_gamma   90.00
#
_symmetry.space_group_name_H-M   'P 1'
#
loop_
_entity.id
_entity.type
_entity.pdbx_description
1 polymer ?
#
loop_
_entity_poly.entity_id
_entity_poly.type
_entity_poly.pdbx_seq_one_letter_code
_entity_poly.pdbx_strand_id
1 'polypeptide(L)'
;MTRYPEVMAVSRDPGTFSSWLGGVMLPDSEPELLAGSRLMMLYQDPPEHTRYRRLVSRSFTPRAANGWRDRIEQLAAGIVDRVAAAGEC
;
A
#
# COMPACT_ATOMS: atom_id res chain seq x y z
N MET A 1 -13.43 2.34 15.72
CA MET A 1 -13.66 0.92 15.35
C MET A 1 -12.39 0.13 15.65
N THR A 2 -12.50 -0.89 16.49
CA THR A 2 -11.33 -1.68 16.94
C THR A 2 -11.55 -3.20 16.81
N ARG A 3 -12.79 -3.63 16.55
CA ARG A 3 -13.10 -5.04 16.40
C ARG A 3 -12.95 -5.48 14.94
N TYR A 4 -12.38 -6.66 14.75
CA TYR A 4 -12.17 -7.23 13.42
C TYR A 4 -13.43 -7.26 12.52
N PRO A 5 -14.62 -7.67 12.99
CA PRO A 5 -15.81 -7.67 12.14
C PRO A 5 -16.21 -6.28 11.64
N GLU A 6 -16.06 -5.25 12.47
CA GLU A 6 -16.37 -3.86 12.11
C GLU A 6 -15.40 -3.34 11.03
N VAL A 7 -14.11 -3.60 11.20
CA VAL A 7 -13.08 -3.24 10.20
C VAL A 7 -13.37 -3.93 8.86
N MET A 8 -13.72 -5.22 8.89
CA MET A 8 -14.07 -5.97 7.70
C MET A 8 -15.34 -5.47 7.02
N ALA A 9 -16.36 -5.07 7.79
CA ALA A 9 -17.59 -4.51 7.25
C ALA A 9 -17.30 -3.21 6.48
N VAL A 10 -16.54 -2.29 7.08
CA VAL A 10 -16.14 -1.03 6.42
C VAL A 10 -15.32 -1.30 5.15
N SER A 11 -14.31 -2.17 5.24
CA SER A 11 -13.41 -2.45 4.10
C SER A 11 -14.10 -3.14 2.93
N ARG A 12 -15.25 -3.77 3.15
CA ARG A 12 -16.01 -4.49 2.11
C ARG A 12 -17.16 -3.69 1.52
N ASP A 13 -17.42 -2.52 2.04
CA ASP A 13 -18.52 -1.65 1.58
C ASP A 13 -17.99 -0.30 1.06
N PRO A 14 -17.35 -0.30 -0.12
CA PRO A 14 -16.87 0.95 -0.73
C PRO A 14 -18.01 1.85 -1.21
N GLY A 15 -19.23 1.35 -1.28
CA GLY A 15 -20.40 2.15 -1.62
C GLY A 15 -20.78 3.13 -0.49
N THR A 16 -20.64 2.70 0.75
CA THR A 16 -20.85 3.54 1.93
C THR A 16 -19.57 4.26 2.36
N PHE A 17 -18.43 3.57 2.30
CA PHE A 17 -17.12 4.05 2.78
C PHE A 17 -16.16 4.24 1.59
N SER A 18 -16.41 5.28 0.82
CA SER A 18 -15.68 5.60 -0.40
C SER A 18 -14.29 6.16 -0.10
N SER A 19 -13.25 5.61 -0.72
CA SER A 19 -11.91 6.18 -0.70
C SER A 19 -11.78 7.38 -1.63
N TRP A 20 -12.60 7.47 -2.67
CA TRP A 20 -12.64 8.59 -3.62
C TRP A 20 -13.02 9.92 -2.98
N LEU A 21 -13.84 9.88 -1.94
CA LEU A 21 -14.31 11.07 -1.24
C LEU A 21 -13.27 11.63 -0.24
N GLY A 22 -12.13 10.97 -0.04
CA GLY A 22 -11.03 11.52 0.75
C GLY A 22 -10.71 10.76 2.03
N GLY A 23 -11.23 9.53 2.19
CA GLY A 23 -11.16 8.74 3.43
C GLY A 23 -9.80 8.14 3.81
N VAL A 24 -8.73 8.40 3.07
CA VAL A 24 -7.39 7.85 3.39
C VAL A 24 -6.73 8.61 4.53
N MET A 25 -7.00 9.90 4.65
CA MET A 25 -6.52 10.74 5.75
C MET A 25 -7.70 11.13 6.65
N LEU A 26 -7.46 11.25 7.96
CA LEU A 26 -8.51 11.65 8.92
C LEU A 26 -9.01 13.08 8.71
N PRO A 27 -8.15 14.09 8.46
CA PRO A 27 -8.61 15.41 8.10
C PRO A 27 -9.16 15.45 6.67
N ASP A 28 -10.18 16.26 6.46
CA ASP A 28 -10.65 16.56 5.11
C ASP A 28 -9.53 17.23 4.28
N SER A 29 -9.32 16.72 3.09
CA SER A 29 -8.33 17.26 2.17
C SER A 29 -8.91 18.42 1.36
N GLU A 30 -8.11 19.44 1.13
CA GLU A 30 -8.45 20.50 0.18
C GLU A 30 -8.74 19.92 -1.21
N PRO A 31 -9.72 20.49 -1.95
CA PRO A 31 -10.17 19.94 -3.24
C PRO A 31 -9.03 19.72 -4.26
N GLU A 32 -8.06 20.61 -4.30
CA GLU A 32 -6.92 20.53 -5.21
C GLU A 32 -5.98 19.37 -4.84
N LEU A 33 -5.70 19.21 -3.54
CA LEU A 33 -4.90 18.11 -3.03
C LEU A 33 -5.59 16.76 -3.27
N LEU A 34 -6.90 16.72 -3.05
CA LEU A 34 -7.71 15.55 -3.28
C LEU A 34 -7.73 15.14 -4.76
N ALA A 35 -7.80 16.11 -5.67
CA ALA A 35 -7.73 15.85 -7.11
C ALA A 35 -6.40 15.18 -7.51
N GLY A 36 -5.27 15.65 -6.98
CA GLY A 36 -3.96 15.03 -7.16
C GLY A 36 -3.88 13.63 -6.53
N SER A 37 -4.41 13.48 -5.33
CA SER A 37 -4.41 12.20 -4.60
C SER A 37 -5.20 11.09 -5.31
N ARG A 38 -6.26 11.45 -6.03
CA ARG A 38 -7.08 10.52 -6.84
C ARG A 38 -6.34 9.86 -8.00
N LEU A 39 -5.14 10.32 -8.35
CA LEU A 39 -4.25 9.62 -9.28
C LEU A 39 -3.64 8.36 -8.67
N MET A 40 -3.61 8.24 -7.35
CA MET A 40 -3.13 7.06 -6.65
C MET A 40 -4.25 6.01 -6.51
N MET A 41 -3.93 4.74 -6.71
CA MET A 41 -4.88 3.64 -6.58
C MET A 41 -5.55 3.58 -5.19
N LEU A 42 -4.88 4.08 -4.16
CA LEU A 42 -5.37 4.11 -2.79
C LEU A 42 -6.63 4.98 -2.60
N TYR A 43 -6.78 6.02 -3.44
CA TYR A 43 -7.93 6.93 -3.42
C TYR A 43 -9.02 6.54 -4.44
N GLN A 44 -8.96 5.35 -4.97
CA GLN A 44 -9.93 4.89 -5.98
C GLN A 44 -10.85 3.83 -5.40
N ASP A 45 -12.10 3.88 -5.82
CA ASP A 45 -13.11 2.86 -5.54
C ASP A 45 -13.25 1.87 -6.71
N PRO A 46 -13.88 0.71 -6.52
CA PRO A 46 -14.29 -0.13 -7.64
C PRO A 46 -15.24 0.60 -8.60
N PRO A 47 -15.13 0.38 -9.92
CA PRO A 47 -14.32 -0.66 -10.58
C PRO A 47 -12.87 -0.28 -10.86
N GLU A 48 -12.50 1.02 -10.80
CA GLU A 48 -11.17 1.50 -11.18
C GLU A 48 -10.08 0.93 -10.28
N HIS A 49 -10.27 0.96 -8.96
CA HIS A 49 -9.34 0.31 -8.01
C HIS A 49 -9.08 -1.15 -8.39
N THR A 50 -10.13 -1.90 -8.69
CA THR A 50 -10.01 -3.32 -9.07
C THR A 50 -9.21 -3.50 -10.35
N ARG A 51 -9.40 -2.61 -11.33
CA ARG A 51 -8.66 -2.61 -12.59
C ARG A 51 -7.16 -2.41 -12.36
N TYR A 52 -6.77 -1.36 -11.64
CA TYR A 52 -5.36 -1.08 -11.35
C TYR A 52 -4.72 -2.15 -10.47
N ARG A 53 -5.43 -2.62 -9.44
CA ARG A 53 -4.95 -3.69 -8.57
C ARG A 53 -4.64 -4.97 -9.34
N ARG A 54 -5.42 -5.32 -10.35
CA ARG A 54 -5.14 -6.48 -11.23
C ARG A 54 -3.84 -6.35 -12.01
N LEU A 55 -3.49 -5.14 -12.44
CA LEU A 55 -2.24 -4.92 -13.18
C LEU A 55 -1.02 -5.20 -12.30
N VAL A 56 -1.04 -4.73 -11.07
CA VAL A 56 0.10 -4.86 -10.15
C VAL A 56 0.14 -6.20 -9.40
N SER A 57 -1.02 -6.85 -9.20
CA SER A 57 -1.13 -8.08 -8.38
C SER A 57 -0.25 -9.24 -8.87
N ARG A 58 0.06 -9.29 -10.17
CA ARG A 58 0.96 -10.30 -10.75
C ARG A 58 2.38 -10.22 -10.20
N SER A 59 2.82 -9.02 -9.85
CA SER A 59 4.15 -8.76 -9.26
C SER A 59 4.22 -9.06 -7.77
N PHE A 60 3.07 -9.30 -7.11
CA PHE A 60 2.96 -9.56 -5.67
C PHE A 60 2.47 -10.97 -5.35
N THR A 61 2.64 -11.90 -6.27
CA THR A 61 2.36 -13.32 -5.99
C THR A 61 3.42 -13.92 -5.07
N PRO A 62 3.12 -14.99 -4.30
CA PRO A 62 4.11 -15.68 -3.47
C PRO A 62 5.35 -16.10 -4.26
N ARG A 63 5.17 -16.54 -5.51
CA ARG A 63 6.29 -16.89 -6.42
C ARG A 63 7.16 -15.68 -6.75
N ALA A 64 6.55 -14.55 -7.07
CA ALA A 64 7.29 -13.32 -7.35
C ALA A 64 8.02 -12.81 -6.09
N ALA A 65 7.35 -12.83 -4.93
CA ALA A 65 7.94 -12.45 -3.66
C ALA A 65 9.15 -13.31 -3.29
N ASN A 66 9.06 -14.63 -3.48
CA ASN A 66 10.18 -15.54 -3.26
C ASN A 66 11.36 -15.28 -4.20
N GLY A 67 11.09 -14.83 -5.42
CA GLY A 67 12.15 -14.46 -6.37
C GLY A 67 13.00 -13.25 -5.93
N TRP A 68 12.52 -12.45 -4.99
CA TRP A 68 13.27 -11.33 -4.42
C TRP A 68 14.11 -11.69 -3.20
N ARG A 69 13.94 -12.88 -2.62
CA ARG A 69 14.59 -13.29 -1.39
C ARG A 69 16.11 -13.12 -1.44
N ASP A 70 16.75 -13.77 -2.42
CA ASP A 70 18.22 -13.76 -2.54
C ASP A 70 18.74 -12.32 -2.73
N ARG A 71 18.01 -11.51 -3.47
CA ARG A 71 18.36 -10.10 -3.67
C ARG A 71 18.26 -9.29 -2.38
N ILE A 72 17.21 -9.52 -1.60
CA ILE A 72 17.01 -8.86 -0.30
C ILE A 72 18.11 -9.29 0.68
N GLU A 73 18.45 -10.58 0.73
CA GLU A 73 19.52 -11.11 1.58
C GLU A 73 20.88 -10.50 1.22
N GLN A 74 21.22 -10.41 -0.07
CA GLN A 74 22.43 -9.74 -0.53
C GLN A 74 22.50 -8.26 -0.15
N LEU A 75 21.39 -7.53 -0.33
CA LEU A 75 21.31 -6.12 0.06
C LEU A 75 21.44 -5.94 1.57
N ALA A 76 20.76 -6.76 2.35
CA ALA A 76 20.84 -6.73 3.82
C ALA A 76 22.26 -7.03 4.31
N ALA A 77 22.92 -8.07 3.80
CA ALA A 77 24.28 -8.39 4.11
C ALA A 77 25.23 -7.22 3.79
N GLY A 78 25.12 -6.63 2.60
CA GLY A 78 25.94 -5.49 2.23
C GLY A 78 25.71 -4.22 3.05
N ILE A 79 24.50 -4.04 3.61
CA ILE A 79 24.22 -2.96 4.57
C ILE A 79 24.91 -3.26 5.90
N VAL A 80 24.72 -4.47 6.43
CA VAL A 80 25.32 -4.91 7.70
C VAL A 80 26.85 -4.82 7.65
N ASP A 81 27.48 -5.30 6.57
CA ASP A 81 28.93 -5.27 6.40
C ASP A 81 29.48 -3.83 6.46
N ARG A 82 28.79 -2.87 5.84
CA ARG A 82 29.20 -1.45 5.89
C ARG A 82 29.09 -0.87 7.30
N VAL A 83 28.00 -1.16 8.01
CA VAL A 83 27.78 -0.67 9.38
C VAL A 83 28.77 -1.34 10.33
N ALA A 84 28.99 -2.64 10.21
CA ALA A 84 29.98 -3.37 11.02
C ALA A 84 31.39 -2.84 10.82
N ALA A 85 31.77 -2.47 9.59
CA ALA A 85 33.07 -1.88 9.29
C ALA A 85 33.20 -0.46 9.85
N ALA A 86 32.14 0.33 9.92
CA ALA A 86 32.10 1.67 10.47
C ALA A 86 32.11 1.68 12.02
N GLY A 87 31.60 0.61 12.64
CA GLY A 87 31.48 0.48 14.10
C GLY A 87 30.38 1.32 14.75
N GLU A 88 29.59 2.03 13.93
CA GLU A 88 28.48 2.89 14.37
C GLU A 88 27.38 2.92 13.29
N CYS A 89 26.14 3.24 13.68
CA CYS A 89 24.98 3.40 12.81
C CYS A 89 24.12 4.62 13.22
#